data_73f57f985c5e2bb182cfc90ef84b2b6d
#
_entry.id   73f57f985c5e2bb182cfc90ef84b2b6d
#
_cell.length_a   1.000
_cell.length_b   1.000
_cell.length_c   1.000
_cell.angle_alpha   90.00
_cell.angle_beta   90.00
_cell.angle_gamma   90.00
#
_symmetry.space_group_name_H-M   'P 1'
#
loop_
_entity.id
_entity.type
_entity.pdbx_description
1 polymer ?
#
loop_
_entity_poly.entity_id
_entity_poly.type
_entity_poly.pdbx_seq_one_letter_code
_entity_poly.pdbx_strand_id
1 'polypeptide(L)'
;MKRSILFLLMCIAVHSLTGYAQSDTRPVVGVAQFTCDGSSKYAGLVTEKVVEMLTNTHRFQVVDRTSYDKVHAELELQKSEAFIDSENAAAQGVAVAAEKIITGHIAKIPVYAMKNPNGSVKGYKASVAFQMKVVDVETGISTEATSFQGQTSEMMMSPESAVTQSMFSLQGELEEYFRKNFPLQGKILKILESKKDVAVTILLNVGKNQGVKANNKFQVERIEMLDGKPYPSTIGEITVTKLSGDDFAECSVPK
;
A
#
# COMPACT_ATOMS: atom_id res chain seq x y z
N MET A 1 -11.37 -6.56 60.63
CA MET A 1 -12.00 -5.77 59.56
C MET A 1 -11.05 -5.00 58.61
N LYS A 2 -9.75 -4.92 58.87
CA LYS A 2 -8.75 -4.21 57.99
C LYS A 2 -8.12 -5.05 56.87
N ARG A 3 -8.27 -6.38 56.90
CA ARG A 3 -7.69 -7.27 55.86
C ARG A 3 -8.61 -7.51 54.64
N SER A 4 -9.90 -7.32 54.75
CA SER A 4 -10.86 -7.53 53.65
C SER A 4 -10.93 -6.36 52.65
N ILE A 5 -10.56 -5.14 53.07
CA ILE A 5 -10.56 -3.96 52.21
C ILE A 5 -9.38 -3.94 51.26
N LEU A 6 -8.24 -4.54 51.62
CA LEU A 6 -7.05 -4.61 50.78
C LEU A 6 -7.20 -5.57 49.60
N PHE A 7 -8.01 -6.62 49.74
CA PHE A 7 -8.32 -7.57 48.67
C PHE A 7 -9.31 -7.01 47.64
N LEU A 8 -10.20 -6.11 48.04
CA LEU A 8 -11.18 -5.48 47.14
C LEU A 8 -10.54 -4.41 46.23
N LEU A 9 -9.49 -3.73 46.71
CA LEU A 9 -8.75 -2.73 45.93
C LEU A 9 -7.79 -3.35 44.89
N MET A 10 -7.38 -4.62 45.04
CA MET A 10 -6.52 -5.32 44.12
C MET A 10 -7.27 -5.96 42.93
N CYS A 11 -8.59 -6.14 43.05
CA CYS A 11 -9.42 -6.66 41.94
C CYS A 11 -9.89 -5.60 40.94
N ILE A 12 -9.72 -4.30 41.21
CA ILE A 12 -10.19 -3.21 40.34
C ILE A 12 -9.12 -2.79 39.31
N ALA A 13 -7.86 -3.25 39.48
CA ALA A 13 -6.74 -2.86 38.60
C ALA A 13 -6.55 -3.76 37.36
N VAL A 14 -7.42 -4.75 37.11
CA VAL A 14 -7.26 -5.72 36.00
C VAL A 14 -8.28 -5.49 34.86
N HIS A 15 -9.04 -4.43 34.90
CA HIS A 15 -10.00 -4.14 33.82
C HIS A 15 -9.54 -2.92 33.05
N SER A 16 -8.83 -3.11 31.96
CA SER A 16 -8.90 -2.38 30.69
C SER A 16 -7.60 -2.42 29.90
N LEU A 17 -7.23 -3.62 29.47
CA LEU A 17 -6.45 -3.78 28.25
C LEU A 17 -7.34 -4.48 27.22
N THR A 18 -8.50 -3.93 26.95
CA THR A 18 -9.15 -4.15 25.66
C THR A 18 -8.29 -3.38 24.65
N GLY A 19 -7.30 -4.05 24.10
CA GLY A 19 -6.65 -3.58 22.89
C GLY A 19 -7.74 -3.44 21.85
N TYR A 20 -8.14 -2.21 21.54
CA TYR A 20 -8.90 -1.93 20.34
C TYR A 20 -7.97 -2.31 19.20
N ALA A 21 -8.17 -3.48 18.61
CA ALA A 21 -7.61 -3.80 17.31
C ALA A 21 -8.19 -2.76 16.36
N GLN A 22 -7.40 -1.73 16.06
CA GLN A 22 -7.78 -0.72 15.09
C GLN A 22 -7.85 -1.46 13.75
N SER A 23 -9.05 -1.53 13.17
CA SER A 23 -9.22 -2.12 11.83
C SER A 23 -8.35 -1.33 10.85
N ASP A 24 -7.51 -2.03 10.11
CA ASP A 24 -6.70 -1.43 9.06
C ASP A 24 -7.63 -0.82 8.01
N THR A 25 -7.64 0.50 7.91
CA THR A 25 -8.51 1.26 7.00
C THR A 25 -7.91 1.50 5.63
N ARG A 26 -6.72 0.94 5.36
CA ARG A 26 -6.09 1.07 4.06
C ARG A 26 -6.90 0.33 2.99
N PRO A 27 -7.06 0.91 1.78
CA PRO A 27 -7.77 0.24 0.70
C PRO A 27 -7.07 -1.06 0.31
N VAL A 28 -7.87 -2.07 0.01
CA VAL A 28 -7.38 -3.39 -0.41
C VAL A 28 -7.24 -3.42 -1.92
N VAL A 29 -6.03 -3.65 -2.40
CA VAL A 29 -5.70 -3.65 -3.82
C VAL A 29 -5.08 -4.99 -4.21
N GLY A 30 -5.68 -5.68 -5.19
CA GLY A 30 -5.11 -6.87 -5.80
C GLY A 30 -4.19 -6.51 -6.97
N VAL A 31 -3.12 -7.28 -7.16
CA VAL A 31 -2.29 -7.19 -8.37
C VAL A 31 -2.39 -8.51 -9.11
N ALA A 32 -2.89 -8.45 -10.34
CA ALA A 32 -2.94 -9.60 -11.23
C ALA A 32 -1.63 -9.76 -11.99
N GLN A 33 -1.30 -11.00 -12.38
CA GLN A 33 -0.16 -11.26 -13.25
C GLN A 33 -0.28 -10.43 -14.53
N PHE A 34 0.75 -9.66 -14.85
CA PHE A 34 0.79 -8.88 -16.09
C PHE A 34 0.87 -9.80 -17.30
N THR A 35 0.09 -9.51 -18.32
CA THR A 35 0.13 -10.20 -19.60
C THR A 35 1.31 -9.68 -20.43
N CYS A 36 1.82 -10.50 -21.36
CA CYS A 36 2.88 -10.12 -22.28
C CYS A 36 2.59 -10.67 -23.66
N ASP A 37 2.81 -9.87 -24.70
CA ASP A 37 2.76 -10.32 -26.08
C ASP A 37 3.91 -11.30 -26.32
N GLY A 38 3.54 -12.55 -26.55
CA GLY A 38 4.49 -13.66 -26.60
C GLY A 38 4.91 -14.14 -25.21
N SER A 39 5.73 -15.16 -25.17
CA SER A 39 6.20 -15.75 -23.90
C SER A 39 7.43 -14.99 -23.40
N SER A 40 7.23 -13.97 -22.58
CA SER A 40 8.35 -13.34 -21.88
C SER A 40 8.58 -13.98 -20.51
N LYS A 41 9.74 -14.63 -20.36
CA LYS A 41 10.16 -15.20 -19.07
C LYS A 41 10.35 -14.15 -17.95
N TYR A 42 10.40 -12.86 -18.31
CA TYR A 42 10.58 -11.77 -17.37
C TYR A 42 9.27 -11.09 -16.95
N ALA A 43 8.12 -11.50 -17.52
CA ALA A 43 6.83 -10.88 -17.18
C ALA A 43 6.48 -11.03 -15.70
N GLY A 44 6.75 -12.20 -15.11
CA GLY A 44 6.61 -12.44 -13.69
C GLY A 44 7.46 -11.48 -12.84
N LEU A 45 8.75 -11.32 -13.22
CA LEU A 45 9.66 -10.40 -12.52
C LEU A 45 9.16 -8.95 -12.55
N VAL A 46 8.61 -8.48 -13.68
CA VAL A 46 8.03 -7.13 -13.78
C VAL A 46 6.82 -7.00 -12.86
N THR A 47 5.92 -7.98 -12.86
CA THR A 47 4.73 -7.98 -11.97
C THR A 47 5.15 -7.95 -10.50
N GLU A 48 6.08 -8.81 -10.09
CA GLU A 48 6.58 -8.85 -8.71
C GLU A 48 7.23 -7.53 -8.29
N LYS A 49 7.94 -6.85 -9.19
CA LYS A 49 8.51 -5.53 -8.91
C LYS A 49 7.44 -4.45 -8.73
N VAL A 50 6.33 -4.51 -9.46
CA VAL A 50 5.18 -3.62 -9.22
C VAL A 50 4.53 -3.91 -7.86
N VAL A 51 4.36 -5.18 -7.50
CA VAL A 51 3.84 -5.59 -6.17
C VAL A 51 4.76 -5.07 -5.07
N GLU A 52 6.08 -5.25 -5.19
CA GLU A 52 7.07 -4.75 -4.23
C GLU A 52 6.97 -3.23 -4.06
N MET A 53 6.96 -2.47 -5.16
CA MET A 53 6.87 -1.00 -5.12
C MET A 53 5.55 -0.53 -4.49
N LEU A 54 4.43 -1.17 -4.83
CA LEU A 54 3.12 -0.86 -4.25
C LEU A 54 3.10 -1.13 -2.74
N THR A 55 3.62 -2.29 -2.32
CA THR A 55 3.70 -2.69 -0.90
C THR A 55 4.56 -1.71 -0.10
N ASN A 56 5.70 -1.29 -0.65
CA ASN A 56 6.63 -0.37 0.02
C ASN A 56 6.08 1.06 0.17
N THR A 57 4.98 1.39 -0.51
CA THR A 57 4.29 2.67 -0.25
C THR A 57 3.60 2.69 1.12
N HIS A 58 3.30 1.52 1.71
CA HIS A 58 2.50 1.32 2.94
C HIS A 58 1.08 1.91 2.88
N ARG A 59 0.59 2.29 1.71
CA ARG A 59 -0.71 2.95 1.52
C ARG A 59 -1.86 1.96 1.32
N PHE A 60 -1.54 0.69 1.08
CA PHE A 60 -2.48 -0.35 0.69
C PHE A 60 -2.31 -1.60 1.53
N GLN A 61 -3.37 -2.37 1.61
CA GLN A 61 -3.31 -3.80 1.87
C GLN A 61 -3.19 -4.48 0.51
N VAL A 62 -2.00 -4.96 0.18
CA VAL A 62 -1.76 -5.56 -1.14
C VAL A 62 -2.10 -7.05 -1.11
N VAL A 63 -3.06 -7.46 -1.94
CA VAL A 63 -3.37 -8.87 -2.18
C VAL A 63 -2.56 -9.34 -3.39
N ASP A 64 -1.53 -10.11 -3.11
CA ASP A 64 -0.70 -10.70 -4.16
C ASP A 64 -1.42 -11.90 -4.79
N ARG A 65 -1.99 -11.65 -5.98
CA ARG A 65 -2.68 -12.70 -6.76
C ARG A 65 -1.70 -13.62 -7.48
N THR A 66 -0.43 -13.27 -7.58
CA THR A 66 0.59 -14.12 -8.22
C THR A 66 0.99 -15.28 -7.32
N SER A 67 0.89 -15.09 -6.01
CA SER A 67 1.18 -16.10 -4.98
C SER A 67 -0.06 -16.82 -4.45
N TYR A 68 -1.25 -16.51 -4.99
CA TYR A 68 -2.53 -16.99 -4.46
C TYR A 68 -2.59 -18.52 -4.32
N ASP A 69 -2.17 -19.26 -5.34
CA ASP A 69 -2.21 -20.72 -5.32
C ASP A 69 -1.32 -21.31 -4.23
N LYS A 70 -0.16 -20.69 -3.98
CA LYS A 70 0.77 -21.13 -2.91
C LYS A 70 0.19 -20.85 -1.53
N VAL A 71 -0.37 -19.65 -1.33
CA VAL A 71 -1.02 -19.27 -0.07
C VAL A 71 -2.24 -20.14 0.19
N HIS A 72 -3.03 -20.42 -0.83
CA HIS A 72 -4.20 -21.28 -0.70
C HIS A 72 -3.83 -22.73 -0.36
N ALA A 73 -2.78 -23.27 -1.00
CA ALA A 73 -2.27 -24.60 -0.66
C ALA A 73 -1.79 -24.68 0.79
N GLU A 74 -1.10 -23.65 1.28
CA GLU A 74 -0.65 -23.57 2.68
C GLU A 74 -1.84 -23.49 3.65
N LEU A 75 -2.85 -22.68 3.34
CA LEU A 75 -4.07 -22.59 4.15
C LEU A 75 -4.82 -23.92 4.23
N GLU A 76 -4.87 -24.69 3.14
CA GLU A 76 -5.48 -26.03 3.13
C GLU A 76 -4.67 -27.02 3.98
N LEU A 77 -3.33 -26.95 3.95
CA LEU A 77 -2.46 -27.73 4.84
C LEU A 77 -2.72 -27.38 6.31
N GLN A 78 -2.74 -26.10 6.65
CA GLN A 78 -3.01 -25.64 8.02
C GLN A 78 -4.40 -26.08 8.50
N LYS A 79 -5.42 -26.06 7.64
CA LYS A 79 -6.75 -26.58 7.98
C LYS A 79 -6.74 -28.09 8.20
N SER A 80 -5.94 -28.83 7.45
CA SER A 80 -5.80 -30.30 7.62
C SER A 80 -5.06 -30.69 8.88
N GLU A 81 -4.10 -29.88 9.32
CA GLU A 81 -3.34 -30.08 10.57
C GLU A 81 -4.06 -29.51 11.81
N ALA A 82 -4.89 -28.47 11.63
CA ALA A 82 -5.66 -27.81 12.69
C ALA A 82 -6.93 -28.58 13.08
N PHE A 83 -6.89 -29.91 13.13
CA PHE A 83 -8.02 -30.72 13.62
C PHE A 83 -8.31 -30.48 15.14
N ILE A 84 -7.78 -29.44 15.74
CA ILE A 84 -7.80 -29.24 17.19
C ILE A 84 -8.61 -28.05 17.67
N ASP A 85 -8.98 -27.05 16.82
CA ASP A 85 -9.75 -25.91 17.33
C ASP A 85 -10.67 -25.27 16.27
N SER A 86 -11.93 -25.69 16.29
CA SER A 86 -12.95 -25.22 15.33
C SER A 86 -13.35 -23.75 15.50
N GLU A 87 -13.06 -23.10 16.62
CA GLU A 87 -13.37 -21.69 16.86
C GLU A 87 -12.35 -20.71 16.24
N ASN A 88 -11.09 -21.14 16.09
CA ASN A 88 -10.05 -20.32 15.46
C ASN A 88 -9.95 -20.49 13.93
N ALA A 89 -10.48 -21.57 13.38
CA ALA A 89 -10.45 -21.83 11.93
C ALA A 89 -11.26 -20.82 11.11
N ALA A 90 -12.32 -20.24 11.67
CA ALA A 90 -13.15 -19.25 11.00
C ALA A 90 -12.47 -17.88 10.85
N ALA A 91 -11.56 -17.54 11.77
CA ALA A 91 -10.84 -16.25 11.74
C ALA A 91 -9.66 -16.23 10.76
N GLN A 92 -9.10 -17.38 10.39
CA GLN A 92 -7.93 -17.50 9.53
C GLN A 92 -8.24 -17.60 8.03
N GLY A 93 -9.49 -17.76 7.64
CA GLY A 93 -9.91 -18.04 6.26
C GLY A 93 -10.56 -16.91 5.49
N VAL A 94 -10.60 -15.69 6.03
CA VAL A 94 -11.15 -14.55 5.27
C VAL A 94 -10.10 -14.05 4.29
N ALA A 95 -10.15 -14.56 3.08
CA ALA A 95 -9.46 -13.94 1.96
C ALA A 95 -10.01 -12.52 1.81
N VAL A 96 -9.20 -11.52 2.13
CA VAL A 96 -9.59 -10.11 2.02
C VAL A 96 -9.91 -9.82 0.55
N ALA A 97 -11.16 -9.50 0.26
CA ALA A 97 -11.59 -9.17 -1.10
C ALA A 97 -10.97 -7.82 -1.51
N ALA A 98 -10.26 -7.80 -2.62
CA ALA A 98 -9.73 -6.57 -3.17
C ALA A 98 -10.87 -5.70 -3.71
N GLU A 99 -10.90 -4.43 -3.36
CA GLU A 99 -11.84 -3.44 -3.90
C GLU A 99 -11.45 -3.05 -5.34
N LYS A 100 -10.15 -3.01 -5.60
CA LYS A 100 -9.57 -2.67 -6.90
C LYS A 100 -8.51 -3.68 -7.29
N ILE A 101 -8.41 -3.95 -8.59
CA ILE A 101 -7.35 -4.80 -9.15
C ILE A 101 -6.50 -3.97 -10.09
N ILE A 102 -5.18 -4.05 -9.90
CA ILE A 102 -4.19 -3.56 -10.84
C ILE A 102 -3.90 -4.69 -11.84
N THR A 103 -4.11 -4.41 -13.11
CA THR A 103 -3.75 -5.27 -14.23
C THR A 103 -2.73 -4.57 -15.11
N GLY A 104 -1.91 -5.33 -15.81
CA GLY A 104 -0.92 -4.76 -16.71
C GLY A 104 -0.71 -5.58 -17.97
N HIS A 105 -0.25 -4.88 -19.00
CA HIS A 105 0.16 -5.48 -20.26
C HIS A 105 1.54 -5.00 -20.64
N ILE A 106 2.46 -5.95 -20.84
CA ILE A 106 3.85 -5.70 -21.21
C ILE A 106 3.98 -5.91 -22.72
N ALA A 107 4.19 -4.84 -23.45
CA ALA A 107 4.35 -4.93 -24.90
C ALA A 107 5.66 -5.65 -25.28
N LYS A 108 6.77 -5.29 -24.62
CA LYS A 108 8.09 -5.87 -24.90
C LYS A 108 9.07 -5.63 -23.75
N ILE A 109 9.94 -6.63 -23.51
CA ILE A 109 11.11 -6.51 -22.63
C ILE A 109 12.37 -6.82 -23.46
N PRO A 110 12.93 -5.84 -24.19
CA PRO A 110 14.18 -6.06 -24.91
C PRO A 110 15.33 -6.25 -23.91
N VAL A 111 16.05 -7.36 -24.10
CA VAL A 111 17.27 -7.68 -23.35
C VAL A 111 18.40 -7.92 -24.33
N TYR A 112 19.46 -7.16 -24.21
CA TYR A 112 20.60 -7.17 -25.10
C TYR A 112 21.83 -7.72 -24.39
N ALA A 113 22.43 -8.80 -24.95
CA ALA A 113 23.74 -9.27 -24.51
C ALA A 113 24.84 -8.39 -25.16
N MET A 114 25.60 -7.72 -24.32
CA MET A 114 26.78 -6.96 -24.74
C MET A 114 27.97 -7.91 -24.83
N LYS A 115 28.68 -7.91 -25.96
CA LYS A 115 29.79 -8.84 -26.23
C LYS A 115 31.14 -8.12 -26.28
N ASN A 116 32.16 -8.83 -25.85
CA ASN A 116 33.55 -8.44 -26.05
C ASN A 116 33.96 -8.71 -27.54
N PRO A 117 35.07 -8.14 -28.01
CA PRO A 117 35.58 -8.43 -29.35
C PRO A 117 35.85 -9.91 -29.63
N ASN A 118 36.14 -10.71 -28.59
CA ASN A 118 36.34 -12.16 -28.68
C ASN A 118 35.04 -12.97 -28.70
N GLY A 119 33.86 -12.30 -28.73
CA GLY A 119 32.55 -12.93 -28.77
C GLY A 119 31.97 -13.33 -27.39
N SER A 120 32.75 -13.27 -26.31
CA SER A 120 32.27 -13.57 -24.97
C SER A 120 31.27 -12.49 -24.48
N VAL A 121 30.29 -12.89 -23.69
CA VAL A 121 29.32 -11.95 -23.11
C VAL A 121 30.01 -11.12 -22.02
N LYS A 122 29.97 -9.79 -22.16
CA LYS A 122 30.48 -8.83 -21.19
C LYS A 122 29.43 -8.47 -20.13
N GLY A 123 28.16 -8.50 -20.50
CA GLY A 123 27.03 -8.17 -19.64
C GLY A 123 25.75 -8.01 -20.44
N TYR A 124 24.73 -7.51 -19.77
CA TYR A 124 23.39 -7.37 -20.34
C TYR A 124 22.84 -5.96 -20.08
N LYS A 125 22.03 -5.46 -21.01
CA LYS A 125 21.21 -4.27 -20.88
C LYS A 125 19.77 -4.62 -21.18
N ALA A 126 18.82 -3.99 -20.47
CA ALA A 126 17.40 -4.18 -20.70
C ALA A 126 16.64 -2.85 -20.58
N SER A 127 15.47 -2.80 -21.19
CA SER A 127 14.46 -1.79 -20.89
C SER A 127 13.09 -2.46 -20.75
N VAL A 128 12.21 -1.86 -19.95
CA VAL A 128 10.86 -2.38 -19.69
C VAL A 128 9.84 -1.33 -20.07
N ALA A 129 8.83 -1.71 -20.85
CA ALA A 129 7.68 -0.88 -21.15
C ALA A 129 6.40 -1.67 -20.91
N PHE A 130 5.47 -1.09 -20.18
CA PHE A 130 4.18 -1.72 -19.90
C PHE A 130 3.06 -0.68 -19.73
N GLN A 131 1.84 -1.12 -19.95
CA GLN A 131 0.64 -0.39 -19.58
C GLN A 131 0.07 -0.98 -18.31
N MET A 132 -0.44 -0.14 -17.44
CA MET A 132 -1.11 -0.53 -16.21
C MET A 132 -2.50 0.10 -16.16
N LYS A 133 -3.46 -0.67 -15.65
CA LYS A 133 -4.85 -0.26 -15.46
C LYS A 133 -5.29 -0.55 -14.04
N VAL A 134 -6.10 0.33 -13.49
CA VAL A 134 -6.83 0.10 -12.25
C VAL A 134 -8.27 -0.21 -12.60
N VAL A 135 -8.75 -1.36 -12.18
CA VAL A 135 -10.11 -1.83 -12.43
C VAL A 135 -10.84 -1.94 -11.09
N ASP A 136 -11.99 -1.34 -11.00
CA ASP A 136 -12.90 -1.49 -9.87
C ASP A 136 -13.55 -2.88 -9.93
N VAL A 137 -13.49 -3.63 -8.83
CA VAL A 137 -13.93 -5.03 -8.82
C VAL A 137 -15.45 -5.17 -8.87
N GLU A 138 -16.17 -4.25 -8.23
CA GLU A 138 -17.62 -4.29 -8.16
C GLU A 138 -18.26 -3.98 -9.51
N THR A 139 -17.74 -2.97 -10.19
CA THR A 139 -18.32 -2.47 -11.45
C THR A 139 -17.64 -3.05 -12.70
N GLY A 140 -16.42 -3.59 -12.57
CA GLY A 140 -15.58 -4.01 -13.69
C GLY A 140 -15.06 -2.83 -14.54
N ILE A 141 -15.27 -1.58 -14.11
CA ILE A 141 -14.88 -0.39 -14.85
C ILE A 141 -13.40 -0.10 -14.62
N SER A 142 -12.67 0.12 -15.72
CA SER A 142 -11.30 0.62 -15.66
C SER A 142 -11.34 2.13 -15.37
N THR A 143 -10.83 2.51 -14.21
CA THR A 143 -10.83 3.90 -13.75
C THR A 143 -9.61 4.68 -14.21
N GLU A 144 -8.49 4.00 -14.40
CA GLU A 144 -7.21 4.60 -14.78
C GLU A 144 -6.43 3.67 -15.71
N ALA A 145 -5.75 4.26 -16.69
CA ALA A 145 -4.82 3.55 -17.58
C ALA A 145 -3.61 4.44 -17.88
N THR A 146 -2.42 3.94 -17.67
CA THR A 146 -1.16 4.68 -17.88
C THR A 146 -0.08 3.77 -18.43
N SER A 147 0.76 4.31 -19.31
CA SER A 147 1.93 3.63 -19.86
C SER A 147 3.18 4.09 -19.13
N PHE A 148 4.05 3.13 -18.83
CA PHE A 148 5.33 3.35 -18.15
C PHE A 148 6.46 2.89 -19.05
N GLN A 149 7.54 3.68 -19.12
CA GLN A 149 8.72 3.39 -19.91
C GLN A 149 9.97 3.52 -19.04
N GLY A 150 10.51 2.39 -18.62
CA GLY A 150 11.76 2.35 -17.86
C GLY A 150 12.96 2.77 -18.72
N GLN A 151 13.92 3.41 -18.08
CA GLN A 151 15.20 3.72 -18.71
C GLN A 151 15.96 2.43 -19.06
N THR A 152 16.77 2.48 -20.12
CA THR A 152 17.67 1.38 -20.41
C THR A 152 18.65 1.21 -19.25
N SER A 153 18.76 0.00 -18.73
CA SER A 153 19.69 -0.31 -17.63
C SER A 153 21.13 -0.02 -17.99
N GLU A 154 21.96 0.19 -17.01
CA GLU A 154 23.39 0.05 -17.17
C GLU A 154 23.75 -1.39 -17.52
N MET A 155 25.02 -1.65 -17.77
CA MET A 155 25.48 -3.00 -18.07
C MET A 155 25.52 -3.83 -16.80
N MET A 156 24.66 -4.85 -16.74
CA MET A 156 24.49 -5.74 -15.60
C MET A 156 25.07 -7.12 -15.90
N MET A 157 25.38 -7.89 -14.86
CA MET A 157 25.99 -9.22 -15.00
C MET A 157 24.97 -10.29 -15.43
N SER A 158 23.68 -10.07 -15.22
CA SER A 158 22.61 -10.99 -15.64
C SER A 158 21.46 -10.26 -16.33
N PRO A 159 20.71 -10.95 -17.20
CA PRO A 159 19.50 -10.42 -17.81
C PRO A 159 18.47 -9.94 -16.78
N GLU A 160 18.26 -10.73 -15.73
CA GLU A 160 17.29 -10.46 -14.65
C GLU A 160 17.66 -9.16 -13.90
N SER A 161 18.95 -8.98 -13.59
CA SER A 161 19.45 -7.74 -12.96
C SER A 161 19.26 -6.53 -13.86
N ALA A 162 19.44 -6.68 -15.17
CA ALA A 162 19.22 -5.60 -16.13
C ALA A 162 17.74 -5.19 -16.19
N VAL A 163 16.81 -6.17 -16.23
CA VAL A 163 15.36 -5.91 -16.15
C VAL A 163 14.99 -5.24 -14.83
N THR A 164 15.50 -5.74 -13.72
CA THR A 164 15.26 -5.17 -12.38
C THR A 164 15.72 -3.71 -12.31
N GLN A 165 16.91 -3.40 -12.83
CA GLN A 165 17.41 -2.01 -12.80
C GLN A 165 16.55 -1.08 -13.67
N SER A 166 16.08 -1.56 -14.83
CA SER A 166 15.13 -0.78 -15.64
C SER A 166 13.83 -0.51 -14.88
N MET A 167 13.31 -1.49 -14.13
CA MET A 167 12.13 -1.28 -13.27
C MET A 167 12.39 -0.26 -12.16
N PHE A 168 13.56 -0.28 -11.52
CA PHE A 168 13.91 0.71 -10.50
C PHE A 168 13.89 2.15 -11.02
N SER A 169 14.19 2.37 -12.29
CA SER A 169 14.11 3.71 -12.88
C SER A 169 12.68 4.27 -12.91
N LEU A 170 11.66 3.41 -12.78
CA LEU A 170 10.24 3.78 -12.74
C LEU A 170 9.69 4.00 -11.32
N GLN A 171 10.49 3.75 -10.29
CA GLN A 171 10.00 3.79 -8.90
C GLN A 171 9.32 5.12 -8.58
N GLY A 172 9.96 6.24 -8.88
CA GLY A 172 9.38 7.58 -8.59
C GLY A 172 8.09 7.85 -9.35
N GLU A 173 8.02 7.45 -10.61
CA GLU A 173 6.85 7.62 -11.47
C GLU A 173 5.67 6.75 -10.99
N LEU A 174 5.93 5.51 -10.61
CA LEU A 174 4.93 4.61 -10.04
C LEU A 174 4.43 5.08 -8.67
N GLU A 175 5.34 5.53 -7.79
CA GLU A 175 4.95 6.11 -6.49
C GLU A 175 4.05 7.34 -6.68
N GLU A 176 4.36 8.21 -7.65
CA GLU A 176 3.54 9.38 -7.98
C GLU A 176 2.17 8.96 -8.54
N TYR A 177 2.14 8.00 -9.46
CA TYR A 177 0.91 7.43 -10.01
C TYR A 177 0.01 6.89 -8.89
N PHE A 178 0.55 6.09 -7.98
CA PHE A 178 -0.22 5.56 -6.85
C PHE A 178 -0.69 6.66 -5.90
N ARG A 179 0.14 7.65 -5.64
CA ARG A 179 -0.24 8.79 -4.79
C ARG A 179 -1.40 9.58 -5.37
N LYS A 180 -1.41 9.80 -6.68
CA LYS A 180 -2.45 10.55 -7.39
C LYS A 180 -3.78 9.79 -7.46
N ASN A 181 -3.73 8.52 -7.81
CA ASN A 181 -4.92 7.72 -8.06
C ASN A 181 -5.50 7.06 -6.81
N PHE A 182 -4.73 7.02 -5.73
CA PHE A 182 -5.15 6.52 -4.43
C PHE A 182 -4.74 7.51 -3.33
N PRO A 183 -5.38 8.67 -3.26
CA PRO A 183 -5.06 9.66 -2.24
C PRO A 183 -5.32 9.09 -0.85
N LEU A 184 -4.36 9.29 0.05
CA LEU A 184 -4.53 8.92 1.44
C LEU A 184 -5.54 9.86 2.09
N GLN A 185 -6.59 9.29 2.66
CA GLN A 185 -7.62 10.03 3.38
C GLN A 185 -7.42 9.86 4.89
N GLY A 186 -7.60 10.93 5.63
CA GLY A 186 -7.55 10.93 7.08
C GLY A 186 -8.61 11.85 7.68
N LYS A 187 -8.88 11.68 8.96
CA LYS A 187 -9.80 12.53 9.72
C LYS A 187 -9.04 13.33 10.75
N ILE A 188 -9.42 14.58 10.95
CA ILE A 188 -8.99 15.38 12.08
C ILE A 188 -9.69 14.85 13.32
N LEU A 189 -8.92 14.28 14.25
CA LEU A 189 -9.46 13.72 15.48
C LEU A 189 -9.61 14.78 16.58
N LYS A 190 -8.61 15.67 16.67
CA LYS A 190 -8.53 16.62 17.79
C LYS A 190 -7.69 17.84 17.39
N ILE A 191 -8.06 18.99 17.95
CA ILE A 191 -7.21 20.18 18.01
C ILE A 191 -6.32 20.02 19.24
N LEU A 192 -5.00 19.99 19.05
CA LEU A 192 -4.03 19.86 20.14
C LEU A 192 -3.67 21.23 20.72
N GLU A 193 -3.56 22.24 19.86
CA GLU A 193 -3.22 23.62 20.24
C GLU A 193 -4.05 24.61 19.43
N SER A 194 -4.55 25.63 20.11
CA SER A 194 -5.23 26.78 19.49
C SER A 194 -4.65 28.10 20.01
N LYS A 195 -4.67 29.13 19.16
CA LYS A 195 -4.28 30.49 19.50
C LYS A 195 -5.31 31.48 18.97
N LYS A 196 -5.90 32.27 19.86
CA LYS A 196 -7.00 33.21 19.51
C LYS A 196 -8.13 32.51 18.73
N ASP A 197 -8.60 31.36 19.23
CA ASP A 197 -9.66 30.52 18.65
C ASP A 197 -9.35 29.92 17.25
N VAL A 198 -8.11 30.04 16.79
CA VAL A 198 -7.63 29.42 15.54
C VAL A 198 -6.79 28.18 15.90
N ALA A 199 -7.08 27.06 15.27
CA ALA A 199 -6.29 25.84 15.41
C ALA A 199 -4.88 26.08 14.88
N VAL A 200 -3.86 25.68 15.66
CA VAL A 200 -2.45 25.78 15.31
C VAL A 200 -1.86 24.40 15.05
N THR A 201 -2.24 23.44 15.91
CA THR A 201 -1.79 22.04 15.80
C THR A 201 -2.99 21.13 15.93
N ILE A 202 -3.08 20.16 15.02
CA ILE A 202 -4.16 19.17 14.98
C ILE A 202 -3.60 17.76 14.91
N LEU A 203 -4.40 16.78 15.31
CA LEU A 203 -4.10 15.35 15.26
C LEU A 203 -4.93 14.68 14.17
N LEU A 204 -4.25 13.94 13.30
CA LEU A 204 -4.87 13.09 12.27
C LEU A 204 -4.84 11.62 12.69
N ASN A 205 -5.80 10.82 12.18
CA ASN A 205 -5.84 9.36 12.32
C ASN A 205 -5.08 8.61 11.22
N VAL A 206 -4.05 9.21 10.70
CA VAL A 206 -3.13 8.58 9.72
C VAL A 206 -1.71 8.80 10.18
N GLY A 207 -0.88 7.78 10.02
CA GLY A 207 0.48 7.79 10.55
C GLY A 207 1.46 6.98 9.70
N LYS A 208 2.52 6.51 10.34
CA LYS A 208 3.59 5.74 9.70
C LYS A 208 3.08 4.48 9.00
N ASN A 209 2.11 3.77 9.59
CA ASN A 209 1.53 2.56 9.02
C ASN A 209 0.84 2.80 7.67
N GLN A 210 0.38 4.02 7.41
CA GLN A 210 -0.20 4.43 6.14
C GLN A 210 0.79 5.19 5.24
N GLY A 211 2.08 5.09 5.52
CA GLY A 211 3.14 5.71 4.72
C GLY A 211 3.29 7.23 4.91
N VAL A 212 2.71 7.80 5.98
CA VAL A 212 2.88 9.23 6.30
C VAL A 212 4.29 9.49 6.79
N LYS A 213 4.87 10.59 6.31
CA LYS A 213 6.20 11.07 6.68
C LYS A 213 6.12 12.52 7.16
N ALA A 214 7.09 12.97 7.95
CA ALA A 214 7.24 14.38 8.28
C ALA A 214 7.32 15.23 7.00
N ASN A 215 6.77 16.42 7.04
CA ASN A 215 6.62 17.35 5.90
C ASN A 215 5.63 16.90 4.81
N ASN A 216 4.92 15.77 4.97
CA ASN A 216 3.79 15.50 4.08
C ASN A 216 2.73 16.59 4.26
N LYS A 217 2.05 16.92 3.16
CA LYS A 217 0.97 17.89 3.12
C LYS A 217 -0.35 17.22 2.85
N PHE A 218 -1.40 17.68 3.51
CA PHE A 218 -2.76 17.24 3.31
C PHE A 218 -3.64 18.44 3.01
N GLN A 219 -4.53 18.29 2.03
CA GLN A 219 -5.65 19.21 1.85
C GLN A 219 -6.71 18.92 2.91
N VAL A 220 -7.25 19.95 3.51
CA VAL A 220 -8.38 19.85 4.43
C VAL A 220 -9.64 20.19 3.67
N GLU A 221 -10.58 19.25 3.67
CA GLU A 221 -11.85 19.40 3.01
C GLU A 221 -12.98 19.41 4.04
N ARG A 222 -13.95 20.29 3.82
CA ARG A 222 -15.24 20.26 4.48
C ARG A 222 -16.21 19.55 3.56
N ILE A 223 -16.88 18.53 4.07
CA ILE A 223 -17.91 17.81 3.32
C ILE A 223 -19.26 18.40 3.69
N GLU A 224 -19.92 19.01 2.72
CA GLU A 224 -21.29 19.53 2.81
C GLU A 224 -22.22 18.59 2.04
N MET A 225 -23.47 18.48 2.47
CA MET A 225 -24.46 17.67 1.74
C MET A 225 -25.29 18.60 0.86
N LEU A 226 -25.17 18.46 -0.47
CA LEU A 226 -25.99 19.18 -1.46
C LEU A 226 -26.86 18.16 -2.21
N ASP A 227 -28.16 18.34 -2.12
CA ASP A 227 -29.16 17.41 -2.71
C ASP A 227 -28.92 15.93 -2.35
N GLY A 228 -28.55 15.67 -1.08
CA GLY A 228 -28.25 14.32 -0.63
C GLY A 228 -26.92 13.73 -1.10
N LYS A 229 -26.10 14.50 -1.82
CA LYS A 229 -24.76 14.10 -2.28
C LYS A 229 -23.67 14.83 -1.51
N PRO A 230 -22.57 14.15 -1.13
CA PRO A 230 -21.43 14.79 -0.49
C PRO A 230 -20.74 15.74 -1.47
N TYR A 231 -20.55 16.99 -1.07
CA TYR A 231 -19.82 18.02 -1.80
C TYR A 231 -18.59 18.41 -0.98
N PRO A 232 -17.37 17.98 -1.39
CA PRO A 232 -16.13 18.38 -0.74
C PRO A 232 -15.72 19.78 -1.17
N SER A 233 -15.42 20.64 -0.20
CA SER A 233 -14.85 21.97 -0.44
C SER A 233 -13.50 22.08 0.29
N THR A 234 -12.45 22.42 -0.44
CA THR A 234 -11.12 22.65 0.15
C THR A 234 -11.14 23.90 1.02
N ILE A 235 -10.79 23.76 2.29
CA ILE A 235 -10.76 24.86 3.26
C ILE A 235 -9.34 25.23 3.71
N GLY A 236 -8.33 24.45 3.35
CA GLY A 236 -6.94 24.75 3.68
C GLY A 236 -5.98 23.59 3.39
N GLU A 237 -4.73 23.80 3.71
CA GLU A 237 -3.66 22.81 3.66
C GLU A 237 -2.99 22.73 5.04
N ILE A 238 -2.57 21.54 5.44
CA ILE A 238 -1.85 21.28 6.68
C ILE A 238 -0.57 20.52 6.39
N THR A 239 0.43 20.66 7.26
CA THR A 239 1.73 19.99 7.11
C THR A 239 2.02 19.12 8.31
N VAL A 240 2.40 17.87 8.08
CA VAL A 240 2.82 16.93 9.14
C VAL A 240 4.11 17.44 9.77
N THR A 241 4.07 17.69 11.07
CA THR A 241 5.23 18.11 11.86
C THR A 241 5.87 16.98 12.63
N LYS A 242 5.03 16.01 13.08
CA LYS A 242 5.50 14.89 13.90
C LYS A 242 4.59 13.68 13.72
N LEU A 243 5.17 12.50 13.77
CA LEU A 243 4.44 11.24 13.88
C LEU A 243 4.26 10.88 15.35
N SER A 244 3.04 10.57 15.75
CA SER A 244 2.67 10.23 17.13
C SER A 244 2.23 8.77 17.18
N GLY A 245 3.20 7.88 17.37
CA GLY A 245 3.01 6.43 17.20
C GLY A 245 2.95 6.05 15.72
N ASP A 246 2.35 4.89 15.46
CA ASP A 246 2.32 4.32 14.11
C ASP A 246 1.08 4.78 13.31
N ASP A 247 0.00 5.20 13.99
CA ASP A 247 -1.31 5.45 13.38
C ASP A 247 -1.74 6.93 13.39
N PHE A 248 -0.93 7.82 13.99
CA PHE A 248 -1.30 9.22 14.15
C PHE A 248 -0.22 10.18 13.65
N ALA A 249 -0.65 11.35 13.19
CA ALA A 249 0.24 12.44 12.84
C ALA A 249 -0.24 13.77 13.43
N GLU A 250 0.70 14.52 14.00
CA GLU A 250 0.49 15.89 14.39
C GLU A 250 0.80 16.81 13.21
N CYS A 251 -0.10 17.74 12.91
CA CYS A 251 0.04 18.63 11.77
C CYS A 251 -0.07 20.08 12.21
N SER A 252 0.74 20.93 11.60
CA SER A 252 0.60 22.38 11.72
C SER A 252 -0.44 22.90 10.74
N VAL A 253 -1.25 23.86 11.22
CA VAL A 253 -2.18 24.61 10.41
C VAL A 253 -1.50 25.93 10.05
N PRO A 254 -1.30 26.27 8.77
CA PRO A 254 -0.75 27.56 8.37
C PRO A 254 -1.70 28.69 8.75
N LYS A 255 -1.12 29.88 8.98
CA LYS A 255 -1.88 31.10 9.34
C LYS A 255 -2.63 31.65 8.15
#